data_5ed3826defb08013dce3fc62c75aa78e
#
_entry.id   5ed3826defb08013dce3fc62c75aa78e
#
_cell.length_a   1.000
_cell.length_b   1.000
_cell.length_c   1.000
_cell.angle_alpha   90.00
_cell.angle_beta   90.00
_cell.angle_gamma   90.00
#
_symmetry.space_group_name_H-M   'P 1'
#
loop_
_entity.id
_entity.type
_entity.pdbx_description
1 polymer ?
#
loop_
_entity_poly.entity_id
_entity_poly.type
_entity_poly.pdbx_seq_one_letter_code
_entity_poly.pdbx_strand_id
1 'polypeptide(L)'
;MNKTALLSAWILGAALIQPAVAAEAAPPATVAEVDVPRYMGRWHEIARLPMRFQNDCVRDVTADYRLNENRSVMVLNRCRKADGEMIEATGLAKAADAGGSKLKVTFLPKGLRWLPFGKASYWILRLDESYQTALVGTPDRKYLWLLSRTPDIDEAVYQRYLDTAREQGYDLDGLIRNPN
;
A
#
# COMPACT_ATOMS: atom_id res chain seq x y z
N MET A 1 28.35 -46.67 67.13
CA MET A 1 28.35 -45.23 66.93
C MET A 1 28.36 -45.02 65.41
N ASN A 2 27.17 -44.96 64.74
CA ASN A 2 27.09 -44.80 63.32
C ASN A 2 26.75 -43.35 63.00
N LYS A 3 27.59 -42.67 62.21
CA LYS A 3 27.41 -41.32 61.71
C LYS A 3 26.86 -41.45 60.25
N THR A 4 25.60 -41.20 60.07
CA THR A 4 24.97 -41.12 58.73
C THR A 4 25.18 -39.70 58.21
N ALA A 5 25.94 -39.51 57.11
CA ALA A 5 26.11 -38.26 56.40
C ALA A 5 24.98 -38.11 55.37
N LEU A 6 24.15 -37.04 55.48
CA LEU A 6 23.15 -36.64 54.51
C LEU A 6 23.81 -35.76 53.45
N LEU A 7 23.88 -36.27 52.21
CA LEU A 7 24.28 -35.50 51.02
C LEU A 7 23.06 -34.77 50.45
N SER A 8 23.03 -33.46 50.60
CA SER A 8 22.01 -32.59 49.94
C SER A 8 22.44 -32.31 48.53
N ALA A 9 21.73 -32.85 47.55
CA ALA A 9 21.92 -32.55 46.13
C ALA A 9 21.18 -31.24 45.75
N TRP A 10 21.94 -30.25 45.38
CA TRP A 10 21.41 -29.01 44.81
C TRP A 10 21.18 -29.21 43.31
N ILE A 11 19.92 -29.22 42.88
CA ILE A 11 19.58 -29.22 41.47
C ILE A 11 19.55 -27.75 40.97
N LEU A 12 20.57 -27.33 40.25
CA LEU A 12 20.56 -26.05 39.51
C LEU A 12 19.63 -26.22 38.34
N GLY A 13 18.44 -25.63 38.44
CA GLY A 13 17.54 -25.47 37.31
C GLY A 13 18.06 -24.40 36.34
N ALA A 14 18.62 -24.81 35.21
CA ALA A 14 18.95 -23.90 34.12
C ALA A 14 17.65 -23.48 33.42
N ALA A 15 17.21 -22.23 33.63
CA ALA A 15 16.11 -21.65 32.89
C ALA A 15 16.56 -21.40 31.43
N LEU A 16 16.02 -22.16 30.51
CA LEU A 16 16.22 -21.93 29.08
C LEU A 16 15.49 -20.65 28.67
N ILE A 17 16.21 -19.56 28.50
CA ILE A 17 15.69 -18.31 27.87
C ILE A 17 15.53 -18.60 26.38
N GLN A 18 14.31 -18.86 25.94
CA GLN A 18 13.98 -18.94 24.54
C GLN A 18 13.95 -17.51 23.98
N PRO A 19 14.67 -17.22 22.88
CA PRO A 19 14.54 -15.92 22.21
C PRO A 19 13.10 -15.80 21.70
N ALA A 20 12.40 -14.73 22.10
CA ALA A 20 11.11 -14.39 21.54
C ALA A 20 11.33 -14.05 20.06
N VAL A 21 10.88 -14.92 19.16
CA VAL A 21 10.80 -14.61 17.73
C VAL A 21 9.75 -13.52 17.61
N ALA A 22 10.18 -12.31 17.24
CA ALA A 22 9.27 -11.22 16.95
C ALA A 22 8.33 -11.69 15.83
N ALA A 23 7.03 -11.81 16.13
CA ALA A 23 6.04 -12.15 15.12
C ALA A 23 6.04 -11.05 14.05
N GLU A 24 6.30 -11.42 12.81
CA GLU A 24 6.21 -10.49 11.67
C GLU A 24 4.79 -9.91 11.66
N ALA A 25 4.68 -8.57 11.66
CA ALA A 25 3.38 -7.90 11.72
C ALA A 25 2.51 -8.36 10.53
N ALA A 26 1.27 -8.74 10.81
CA ALA A 26 0.33 -9.16 9.76
C ALA A 26 0.24 -8.08 8.65
N PRO A 27 0.09 -8.48 7.38
CA PRO A 27 -0.05 -7.52 6.29
C PRO A 27 -1.29 -6.64 6.49
N PRO A 28 -1.32 -5.43 5.93
CA PRO A 28 -2.48 -4.55 6.06
C PRO A 28 -3.74 -5.20 5.47
N ALA A 29 -4.89 -4.95 6.10
CA ALA A 29 -6.17 -5.43 5.62
C ALA A 29 -6.61 -4.64 4.39
N THR A 30 -7.32 -5.29 3.47
CA THR A 30 -7.95 -4.65 2.30
C THR A 30 -9.46 -4.64 2.46
N VAL A 31 -10.16 -3.81 1.67
CA VAL A 31 -11.60 -3.96 1.51
C VAL A 31 -11.93 -5.37 0.98
N ALA A 32 -13.09 -5.90 1.33
CA ALA A 32 -13.46 -7.27 0.98
C ALA A 32 -13.63 -7.45 -0.54
N GLU A 33 -14.28 -6.48 -1.19
CA GLU A 33 -14.61 -6.52 -2.62
C GLU A 33 -14.60 -5.12 -3.22
N VAL A 34 -14.27 -5.04 -4.51
CA VAL A 34 -14.27 -3.81 -5.31
C VAL A 34 -15.04 -4.05 -6.61
N ASP A 35 -16.07 -3.26 -6.83
CA ASP A 35 -16.70 -3.14 -8.15
C ASP A 35 -15.72 -2.44 -9.11
N VAL A 36 -14.97 -3.26 -9.85
CA VAL A 36 -13.90 -2.78 -10.73
C VAL A 36 -14.41 -1.76 -11.75
N PRO A 37 -15.54 -1.95 -12.45
CA PRO A 37 -16.14 -0.93 -13.31
C PRO A 37 -16.34 0.43 -12.63
N ARG A 38 -16.86 0.46 -11.41
CA ARG A 38 -17.05 1.71 -10.65
C ARG A 38 -15.74 2.37 -10.24
N TYR A 39 -14.68 1.56 -10.03
CA TYR A 39 -13.36 2.06 -9.64
C TYR A 39 -12.62 2.71 -10.82
N MET A 40 -13.03 2.47 -12.07
CA MET A 40 -12.41 3.04 -13.28
C MET A 40 -12.58 4.56 -13.36
N GLY A 41 -11.86 5.18 -14.30
CA GLY A 41 -11.83 6.62 -14.53
C GLY A 41 -10.70 7.31 -13.83
N ARG A 42 -10.81 8.64 -13.65
CA ARG A 42 -9.76 9.48 -13.07
C ARG A 42 -9.83 9.51 -11.56
N TRP A 43 -8.63 9.49 -10.97
CA TRP A 43 -8.36 9.74 -9.57
C TRP A 43 -7.28 10.81 -9.45
N HIS A 44 -7.45 11.75 -8.52
CA HIS A 44 -6.45 12.72 -8.11
C HIS A 44 -5.68 12.17 -6.90
N GLU A 45 -4.37 12.27 -6.92
CA GLU A 45 -3.54 11.90 -5.76
C GLU A 45 -3.53 13.08 -4.78
N ILE A 46 -4.18 12.89 -3.65
CA ILE A 46 -4.28 13.92 -2.59
C ILE A 46 -3.02 13.91 -1.71
N ALA A 47 -2.54 12.70 -1.39
CA ALA A 47 -1.32 12.53 -0.62
C ALA A 47 -0.64 11.20 -0.93
N ARG A 48 0.67 11.13 -0.67
CA ARG A 48 1.46 9.90 -0.81
C ARG A 48 2.61 9.85 0.19
N LEU A 49 3.10 8.67 0.48
CA LEU A 49 4.44 8.51 1.05
C LEU A 49 5.52 8.80 0.00
N PRO A 50 6.72 9.25 0.41
CA PRO A 50 7.83 9.51 -0.51
C PRO A 50 8.22 8.27 -1.30
N MET A 51 8.46 8.43 -2.61
CA MET A 51 8.87 7.32 -3.49
C MET A 51 9.72 7.81 -4.65
N ARG A 52 10.80 7.09 -4.96
CA ARG A 52 11.81 7.50 -5.93
C ARG A 52 11.25 7.79 -7.33
N PHE A 53 10.26 7.02 -7.77
CA PHE A 53 9.69 7.12 -9.12
C PHE A 53 8.68 8.27 -9.29
N GLN A 54 8.38 9.01 -8.21
CA GLN A 54 7.52 10.21 -8.24
C GLN A 54 8.21 11.46 -7.65
N ASN A 55 9.54 11.45 -7.48
CA ASN A 55 10.26 12.58 -6.89
C ASN A 55 10.12 13.87 -7.71
N ASP A 56 10.01 13.75 -9.03
CA ASP A 56 9.87 14.88 -9.94
C ASP A 56 8.42 15.38 -10.05
N CYS A 57 7.45 14.66 -9.47
CA CYS A 57 6.04 15.02 -9.48
C CYS A 57 5.73 16.03 -8.38
N VAL A 58 5.44 17.28 -8.75
CA VAL A 58 5.18 18.36 -7.78
C VAL A 58 3.71 18.79 -7.72
N ARG A 59 2.92 18.54 -8.78
CA ARG A 59 1.48 18.91 -8.83
C ARG A 59 0.73 18.17 -9.93
N ASP A 60 -0.60 18.34 -9.98
CA ASP A 60 -1.52 17.76 -10.96
C ASP A 60 -1.35 16.25 -11.08
N VAL A 61 -1.12 15.56 -9.93
CA VAL A 61 -0.86 14.12 -9.93
C VAL A 61 -2.18 13.36 -10.08
N THR A 62 -2.30 12.61 -11.16
CA THR A 62 -3.51 11.84 -11.47
C THR A 62 -3.20 10.42 -11.90
N ALA A 63 -4.16 9.52 -11.68
CA ALA A 63 -4.19 8.17 -12.21
C ALA A 63 -5.50 7.94 -12.95
N ASP A 64 -5.42 7.63 -14.26
CA ASP A 64 -6.57 7.26 -15.07
C ASP A 64 -6.59 5.74 -15.25
N TYR A 65 -7.67 5.08 -14.87
CA TYR A 65 -7.85 3.63 -14.97
C TYR A 65 -8.90 3.30 -16.02
N ARG A 66 -8.61 2.31 -16.88
CA ARG A 66 -9.53 1.80 -17.88
C ARG A 66 -9.51 0.27 -17.92
N LEU A 67 -10.70 -0.32 -17.80
CA LEU A 67 -10.88 -1.76 -17.91
C LEU A 67 -10.75 -2.21 -19.37
N ASN A 68 -9.90 -3.21 -19.61
CA ASN A 68 -9.74 -3.87 -20.90
C ASN A 68 -10.69 -5.08 -21.00
N GLU A 69 -10.97 -5.54 -22.23
CA GLU A 69 -11.80 -6.72 -22.49
C GLU A 69 -11.31 -7.99 -21.79
N ASN A 70 -10.00 -8.15 -21.65
CA ASN A 70 -9.37 -9.28 -20.95
C ASN A 70 -9.34 -9.11 -19.41
N ARG A 71 -10.14 -8.19 -18.85
CA ARG A 71 -10.28 -7.87 -17.42
C ARG A 71 -9.00 -7.34 -16.76
N SER A 72 -7.97 -6.99 -17.52
CA SER A 72 -6.86 -6.20 -17.00
C SER A 72 -7.23 -4.71 -17.00
N VAL A 73 -6.55 -3.91 -16.16
CA VAL A 73 -6.76 -2.47 -16.07
C VAL A 73 -5.57 -1.74 -16.66
N MET A 74 -5.81 -0.93 -17.68
CA MET A 74 -4.80 0.02 -18.15
C MET A 74 -4.70 1.15 -17.13
N VAL A 75 -3.48 1.50 -16.77
CA VAL A 75 -3.12 2.55 -15.82
C VAL A 75 -2.38 3.63 -16.59
N LEU A 76 -2.82 4.88 -16.47
CA LEU A 76 -2.09 6.03 -16.99
C LEU A 76 -1.91 7.05 -15.87
N ASN A 77 -0.68 7.10 -15.34
CA ASN A 77 -0.31 8.09 -14.33
C ASN A 77 0.25 9.32 -15.03
N ARG A 78 -0.13 10.51 -14.52
CA ARG A 78 0.35 11.81 -14.97
C ARG A 78 0.72 12.69 -13.79
N CYS A 79 1.71 13.53 -13.99
CA CYS A 79 2.04 14.60 -13.05
C CYS A 79 2.81 15.70 -13.76
N ARG A 80 2.93 16.88 -13.11
CA ARG A 80 3.79 17.97 -13.57
C ARG A 80 5.03 18.08 -12.71
N LYS A 81 6.16 18.34 -13.38
CA LYS A 81 7.41 18.77 -12.77
C LYS A 81 7.36 20.23 -12.32
N ALA A 82 8.39 20.67 -11.61
CA ALA A 82 8.55 22.07 -11.18
C ALA A 82 8.66 23.05 -12.36
N ASP A 83 9.23 22.62 -13.49
CA ASP A 83 9.35 23.40 -14.73
C ASP A 83 8.05 23.43 -15.57
N GLY A 84 7.02 22.70 -15.13
CA GLY A 84 5.72 22.60 -15.81
C GLY A 84 5.62 21.48 -16.85
N GLU A 85 6.72 20.75 -17.12
CA GLU A 85 6.69 19.59 -18.00
C GLU A 85 5.75 18.50 -17.46
N MET A 86 4.99 17.85 -18.35
CA MET A 86 4.13 16.74 -18.02
C MET A 86 4.89 15.42 -18.12
N ILE A 87 4.84 14.62 -17.06
CA ILE A 87 5.33 13.24 -17.06
C ILE A 87 4.12 12.31 -17.21
N GLU A 88 4.25 11.30 -18.05
CA GLU A 88 3.26 10.23 -18.21
C GLU A 88 3.91 8.87 -18.08
N ALA A 89 3.22 7.95 -17.38
CA ALA A 89 3.62 6.54 -17.27
C ALA A 89 2.43 5.63 -17.51
N THR A 90 2.54 4.73 -18.49
CA THR A 90 1.50 3.76 -18.81
C THR A 90 1.83 2.39 -18.24
N GLY A 91 0.94 1.87 -17.41
CA GLY A 91 1.04 0.56 -16.77
C GLY A 91 -0.11 -0.38 -17.12
N LEU A 92 0.00 -1.59 -16.61
CA LEU A 92 -1.04 -2.62 -16.67
C LEU A 92 -1.21 -3.24 -15.28
N ALA A 93 -2.44 -3.24 -14.77
CA ALA A 93 -2.79 -3.90 -13.52
C ALA A 93 -3.63 -5.16 -13.80
N LYS A 94 -3.47 -6.17 -12.95
CA LYS A 94 -4.29 -7.39 -12.94
C LYS A 94 -4.68 -7.69 -11.50
N ALA A 95 -5.91 -8.14 -11.30
CA ALA A 95 -6.36 -8.65 -10.01
C ALA A 95 -5.48 -9.82 -9.56
N ALA A 96 -5.15 -9.82 -8.28
CA ALA A 96 -4.37 -10.85 -7.60
C ALA A 96 -5.21 -11.62 -6.55
N ASP A 97 -6.47 -11.20 -6.37
CA ASP A 97 -7.45 -11.87 -5.53
C ASP A 97 -8.83 -11.90 -6.22
N ALA A 98 -9.76 -12.64 -5.66
CA ALA A 98 -11.11 -12.79 -6.20
C ALA A 98 -11.97 -11.53 -5.98
N GLY A 99 -11.72 -10.77 -4.90
CA GLY A 99 -12.46 -9.56 -4.54
C GLY A 99 -12.03 -8.31 -5.31
N GLY A 100 -10.95 -8.38 -6.11
CA GLY A 100 -10.45 -7.24 -6.88
C GLY A 100 -9.82 -6.13 -6.03
N SER A 101 -9.61 -6.37 -4.75
CA SER A 101 -9.02 -5.39 -3.82
C SER A 101 -7.48 -5.42 -3.81
N LYS A 102 -6.87 -6.50 -4.30
CA LYS A 102 -5.42 -6.66 -4.43
C LYS A 102 -5.06 -6.79 -5.90
N LEU A 103 -4.19 -5.90 -6.39
CA LEU A 103 -3.74 -5.93 -7.77
C LEU A 103 -2.20 -6.00 -7.82
N LYS A 104 -1.71 -6.50 -8.95
CA LYS A 104 -0.30 -6.38 -9.37
C LYS A 104 -0.22 -5.45 -10.56
N VAL A 105 0.56 -4.39 -10.42
CA VAL A 105 0.75 -3.34 -11.44
C VAL A 105 2.17 -3.42 -11.99
N THR A 106 2.33 -3.30 -13.30
CA THR A 106 3.63 -3.21 -13.96
C THR A 106 3.66 -2.07 -14.95
N PHE A 107 4.77 -1.34 -14.96
CA PHE A 107 5.07 -0.28 -15.93
C PHE A 107 6.11 -0.73 -16.96
N LEU A 108 6.48 -2.01 -16.97
CA LEU A 108 7.36 -2.58 -17.98
C LEU A 108 6.74 -2.46 -19.38
N PRO A 109 7.55 -2.27 -20.43
CA PRO A 109 7.13 -2.32 -21.83
C PRO A 109 6.34 -3.60 -22.13
N LYS A 110 5.39 -3.54 -23.08
CA LYS A 110 4.48 -4.64 -23.41
C LYS A 110 5.19 -5.99 -23.60
N GLY A 111 6.36 -6.01 -24.26
CA GLY A 111 7.14 -7.21 -24.51
C GLY A 111 7.85 -7.79 -23.28
N LEU A 112 7.93 -7.06 -22.15
CA LEU A 112 8.62 -7.48 -20.92
C LEU A 112 7.67 -7.74 -19.74
N ARG A 113 6.36 -7.54 -19.90
CA ARG A 113 5.35 -7.68 -18.82
C ARG A 113 5.15 -9.11 -18.33
N TRP A 114 5.62 -10.08 -19.06
CA TRP A 114 5.60 -11.50 -18.67
C TRP A 114 6.66 -11.82 -17.59
N LEU A 115 7.70 -11.01 -17.47
CA LEU A 115 8.76 -11.23 -16.49
C LEU A 115 8.21 -11.26 -15.05
N PRO A 116 8.76 -12.10 -14.18
CA PRO A 116 8.29 -12.24 -12.79
C PRO A 116 8.60 -11.01 -11.92
N PHE A 117 9.58 -10.19 -12.30
CA PHE A 117 9.96 -8.96 -11.62
C PHE A 117 9.31 -7.73 -12.27
N GLY A 118 9.46 -6.57 -11.62
CA GLY A 118 8.88 -5.30 -12.11
C GLY A 118 7.37 -5.20 -11.94
N LYS A 119 6.80 -5.96 -10.98
CA LYS A 119 5.40 -5.88 -10.58
C LYS A 119 5.32 -5.35 -9.15
N ALA A 120 4.60 -4.24 -8.96
CA ALA A 120 4.30 -3.67 -7.66
C ALA A 120 2.94 -4.17 -7.15
N SER A 121 2.81 -4.29 -5.84
CA SER A 121 1.52 -4.51 -5.20
C SER A 121 0.73 -3.21 -5.15
N TYR A 122 -0.57 -3.29 -5.36
CA TYR A 122 -1.52 -2.20 -5.24
C TYR A 122 -2.74 -2.75 -4.49
N TRP A 123 -2.86 -2.44 -3.21
CA TRP A 123 -3.89 -2.95 -2.32
C TRP A 123 -4.83 -1.83 -1.91
N ILE A 124 -6.12 -2.01 -2.13
CA ILE A 124 -7.15 -1.04 -1.74
C ILE A 124 -7.51 -1.31 -0.29
N LEU A 125 -7.00 -0.46 0.61
CA LEU A 125 -7.10 -0.61 2.06
C LEU A 125 -8.42 -0.07 2.61
N ARG A 126 -8.90 1.04 2.02
CA ARG A 126 -10.17 1.67 2.32
C ARG A 126 -10.76 2.28 1.06
N LEU A 127 -12.06 2.18 0.91
CA LEU A 127 -12.83 2.76 -0.19
C LEU A 127 -14.20 3.15 0.37
N ASP A 128 -14.67 4.36 0.10
CA ASP A 128 -16.01 4.73 0.50
C ASP A 128 -17.06 4.11 -0.43
N GLU A 129 -18.30 3.97 0.06
CA GLU A 129 -19.40 3.32 -0.66
C GLU A 129 -19.75 4.03 -1.98
N SER A 130 -19.53 5.34 -2.05
CA SER A 130 -19.76 6.15 -3.25
C SER A 130 -18.59 6.14 -4.24
N TYR A 131 -17.45 5.48 -3.91
CA TYR A 131 -16.24 5.41 -4.73
C TYR A 131 -15.62 6.78 -5.03
N GLN A 132 -15.68 7.71 -4.07
CA GLN A 132 -15.12 9.06 -4.19
C GLN A 132 -13.70 9.15 -3.62
N THR A 133 -13.38 8.36 -2.59
CA THR A 133 -12.08 8.41 -1.91
C THR A 133 -11.54 7.01 -1.67
N ALA A 134 -10.27 6.79 -1.96
CA ALA A 134 -9.60 5.51 -1.77
C ALA A 134 -8.25 5.66 -1.06
N LEU A 135 -7.97 4.77 -0.10
CA LEU A 135 -6.64 4.57 0.46
C LEU A 135 -6.02 3.34 -0.18
N VAL A 136 -4.86 3.51 -0.74
CA VAL A 136 -4.14 2.44 -1.44
C VAL A 136 -2.75 2.29 -0.84
N GLY A 137 -2.28 1.07 -0.70
CA GLY A 137 -0.96 0.83 -0.16
C GLY A 137 -0.33 -0.47 -0.62
N THR A 138 0.83 -0.79 -0.04
CA THR A 138 1.58 -2.03 -0.32
C THR A 138 1.68 -2.89 0.94
N PRO A 139 1.77 -4.23 0.81
CA PRO A 139 1.83 -5.14 1.96
C PRO A 139 3.04 -4.92 2.88
N ASP A 140 4.12 -4.37 2.36
CA ASP A 140 5.33 -4.02 3.11
C ASP A 140 5.27 -2.62 3.74
N ARG A 141 4.14 -1.91 3.57
CA ARG A 141 3.86 -0.55 4.07
C ARG A 141 4.83 0.54 3.60
N LYS A 142 5.62 0.27 2.56
CA LYS A 142 6.58 1.25 2.02
C LYS A 142 5.92 2.34 1.18
N TYR A 143 4.78 2.03 0.56
CA TYR A 143 4.08 2.96 -0.33
C TYR A 143 2.63 3.09 0.10
N LEU A 144 2.13 4.31 0.06
CA LEU A 144 0.76 4.68 0.38
C LEU A 144 0.32 5.83 -0.52
N TRP A 145 -0.93 5.80 -0.95
CA TRP A 145 -1.59 6.86 -1.71
C TRP A 145 -2.99 7.10 -1.16
N LEU A 146 -3.35 8.35 -0.97
CA LEU A 146 -4.72 8.79 -0.77
C LEU A 146 -5.21 9.38 -2.09
N LEU A 147 -6.24 8.78 -2.65
CA LEU A 147 -6.82 9.13 -3.94
C LEU A 147 -8.22 9.70 -3.75
N SER A 148 -8.61 10.67 -4.60
CA SER A 148 -9.95 11.24 -4.64
C SER A 148 -10.43 11.45 -6.07
N ARG A 149 -11.76 11.44 -6.27
CA ARG A 149 -12.38 11.83 -7.55
C ARG A 149 -12.30 13.32 -7.83
N THR A 150 -12.16 14.11 -6.78
CA THR A 150 -11.99 15.56 -6.85
C THR A 150 -10.56 15.95 -6.48
N PRO A 151 -10.01 17.05 -7.00
CA PRO A 151 -8.66 17.50 -6.67
C PRO A 151 -8.51 17.88 -5.18
N ASP A 152 -9.60 18.28 -4.54
CA ASP A 152 -9.67 18.60 -3.13
C ASP A 152 -10.62 17.67 -2.39
N ILE A 153 -10.32 17.43 -1.11
CA ILE A 153 -11.19 16.68 -0.21
C ILE A 153 -11.38 17.43 1.11
N ASP A 154 -12.50 17.17 1.76
CA ASP A 154 -12.78 17.70 3.10
C ASP A 154 -11.70 17.22 4.09
N GLU A 155 -11.26 18.13 4.99
CA GLU A 155 -10.18 17.84 5.93
C GLU A 155 -10.56 16.72 6.91
N ALA A 156 -11.81 16.61 7.32
CA ALA A 156 -12.25 15.53 8.19
C ALA A 156 -12.23 14.16 7.44
N VAL A 157 -12.49 14.16 6.13
CA VAL A 157 -12.30 12.97 5.28
C VAL A 157 -10.83 12.61 5.21
N TYR A 158 -9.98 13.60 4.91
CA TYR A 158 -8.53 13.43 4.85
C TYR A 158 -7.99 12.76 6.11
N GLN A 159 -8.30 13.33 7.28
CA GLN A 159 -7.83 12.80 8.56
C GLN A 159 -8.32 11.37 8.83
N ARG A 160 -9.60 11.06 8.57
CA ARG A 160 -10.14 9.69 8.73
C ARG A 160 -9.40 8.64 7.89
N TYR A 161 -8.92 9.00 6.70
CA TYR A 161 -8.15 8.10 5.86
C TYR A 161 -6.71 7.94 6.36
N LEU A 162 -6.11 9.00 6.90
CA LEU A 162 -4.80 8.92 7.56
C LEU A 162 -4.87 8.08 8.84
N ASP A 163 -5.94 8.19 9.62
CA ASP A 163 -6.14 7.35 10.81
C ASP A 163 -6.22 5.87 10.42
N THR A 164 -6.95 5.54 9.34
CA THR A 164 -6.94 4.18 8.80
C THR A 164 -5.54 3.72 8.41
N ALA A 165 -4.72 4.59 7.80
CA ALA A 165 -3.35 4.24 7.46
C ALA A 165 -2.50 3.94 8.72
N ARG A 166 -2.62 4.76 9.78
CA ARG A 166 -1.94 4.53 11.07
C ARG A 166 -2.37 3.22 11.72
N GLU A 167 -3.69 2.96 11.77
CA GLU A 167 -4.27 1.71 12.28
C GLU A 167 -3.76 0.48 11.52
N GLN A 168 -3.50 0.62 10.23
CA GLN A 168 -2.91 -0.41 9.37
C GLN A 168 -1.37 -0.51 9.52
N GLY A 169 -0.77 0.33 10.39
CA GLY A 169 0.66 0.30 10.72
C GLY A 169 1.56 1.02 9.72
N TYR A 170 1.02 1.94 8.91
CA TYR A 170 1.85 2.81 8.08
C TYR A 170 2.47 3.91 8.91
N ASP A 171 3.77 4.14 8.71
CA ASP A 171 4.45 5.33 9.19
C ASP A 171 4.16 6.48 8.22
N LEU A 172 3.58 7.56 8.74
CA LEU A 172 3.21 8.73 7.94
C LEU A 172 4.23 9.87 8.05
N ASP A 173 5.37 9.65 8.68
CA ASP A 173 6.45 10.63 8.71
C ASP A 173 6.91 10.91 7.27
N GLY A 174 6.94 12.19 6.91
CA GLY A 174 7.27 12.61 5.56
C GLY A 174 6.13 12.46 4.53
N LEU A 175 4.89 12.21 4.96
CA LEU A 175 3.74 12.19 4.04
C LEU A 175 3.67 13.50 3.25
N ILE A 176 3.61 13.39 1.93
CA ILE A 176 3.51 14.51 1.00
C ILE A 176 2.04 14.73 0.68
N ARG A 177 1.51 15.91 0.97
CA ARG A 177 0.20 16.35 0.47
C ARG A 177 0.41 17.10 -0.83
N ASN A 178 -0.26 16.68 -1.89
CA ASN A 178 -0.11 17.31 -3.21
C ASN A 178 -0.97 18.58 -3.30
N PRO A 179 -0.43 19.66 -3.83
CA PRO A 179 -1.23 20.76 -4.34
C PRO A 179 -1.84 20.33 -5.69
N ASN A 180 -3.15 20.35 -5.83
CA ASN A 180 -3.87 20.08 -7.06
C ASN A 180 -4.48 21.35 -7.60
#